data_05510faa31a802fc89adfd1d658343de
#
_entry.id   05510faa31a802fc89adfd1d658343de
#
_cell.length_a   1.000
_cell.length_b   1.000
_cell.length_c   1.000
_cell.angle_alpha   90.00
_cell.angle_beta   90.00
_cell.angle_gamma   90.00
#
_symmetry.space_group_name_H-M   'P 1'
#
loop_
_entity.id
_entity.type
_entity.pdbx_description
1 polymer ?
#
loop_
_entity_poly.entity_id
_entity_poly.type
_entity_poly.pdbx_seq_one_letter_code
_entity_poly.pdbx_strand_id
1 'polypeptide(L)'
;MRNKETEKLFKLAYTDAMTGVYNRNAYEEKLEKLIKVNARLDNKMVVIVDLDKLKCINDTYGHRTGDDAIKTVADCILKTVGKKADIYRIGGDEFVCIAERDISSYIAELRDLISFVGKEKLYPLSVSLGYSRFDTRKDKSIDDLIKHCDKKLYDAKKRKA
;
A
#
# COMPACT_ATOMS: atom_id res chain seq x y z
N MET A 1 14.98 14.07 23.21
CA MET A 1 14.57 12.65 23.47
C MET A 1 13.05 12.60 23.52
N ARG A 2 12.42 11.83 22.65
CA ARG A 2 10.99 11.51 22.83
C ARG A 2 10.85 10.61 24.04
N ASN A 3 10.00 10.94 24.99
CA ASN A 3 9.67 10.10 26.13
C ASN A 3 9.02 8.79 25.59
N LYS A 4 9.27 7.63 26.22
CA LYS A 4 8.65 6.33 25.84
C LYS A 4 7.13 6.39 25.73
N GLU A 5 6.51 7.25 26.50
CA GLU A 5 5.07 7.48 26.48
C GLU A 5 4.63 8.22 25.20
N THR A 6 5.37 9.24 24.77
CA THR A 6 5.14 9.97 23.52
C THR A 6 5.33 9.06 22.30
N GLU A 7 6.33 8.17 22.31
CA GLU A 7 6.54 7.18 21.26
C GLU A 7 5.40 6.16 21.19
N LYS A 8 4.90 5.73 22.34
CA LYS A 8 3.75 4.82 22.43
C LYS A 8 2.49 5.48 21.89
N LEU A 9 2.22 6.73 22.26
CA LEU A 9 1.07 7.49 21.77
C LEU A 9 1.17 7.73 20.26
N PHE A 10 2.35 8.08 19.75
CA PHE A 10 2.57 8.24 18.31
C PHE A 10 2.31 6.92 17.55
N LYS A 11 2.83 5.82 18.05
CA LYS A 11 2.63 4.51 17.45
C LYS A 11 1.14 4.11 17.42
N LEU A 12 0.41 4.37 18.50
CA LEU A 12 -1.03 4.12 18.56
C LEU A 12 -1.84 5.00 17.58
N ALA A 13 -1.43 6.27 17.41
CA ALA A 13 -2.13 7.22 16.55
C ALA A 13 -1.90 6.98 15.04
N TYR A 14 -0.70 6.50 14.65
CA TYR A 14 -0.24 6.48 13.27
C TYR A 14 0.14 5.12 12.70
N THR A 15 0.04 4.04 13.48
CA THR A 15 0.40 2.68 13.03
C THR A 15 -0.83 1.78 13.01
N ASP A 16 -0.95 0.96 11.96
CA ASP A 16 -1.94 -0.11 11.89
C ASP A 16 -1.52 -1.26 12.81
N ALA A 17 -2.36 -1.58 13.79
CA ALA A 17 -2.03 -2.57 14.82
C ALA A 17 -1.87 -4.00 14.28
N MET A 18 -2.54 -4.33 13.17
CA MET A 18 -2.51 -5.67 12.58
C MET A 18 -1.24 -5.90 11.77
N THR A 19 -0.80 -4.91 11.01
CA THR A 19 0.26 -5.05 10.00
C THR A 19 1.56 -4.35 10.37
N GLY A 20 1.51 -3.39 11.30
CA GLY A 20 2.67 -2.60 11.71
C GLY A 20 3.09 -1.50 10.73
N VAL A 21 2.43 -1.38 9.57
CA VAL A 21 2.63 -0.25 8.65
C VAL A 21 1.88 0.99 9.15
N TYR A 22 2.05 2.14 8.50
CA TYR A 22 1.28 3.32 8.84
C TYR A 22 -0.22 3.10 8.60
N ASN A 23 -1.05 3.75 9.41
CA ASN A 23 -2.51 3.69 9.27
C ASN A 23 -3.05 4.80 8.36
N ARG A 24 -4.37 4.85 8.20
CA ARG A 24 -5.06 5.85 7.41
C ARG A 24 -4.83 7.29 7.90
N ASN A 25 -4.76 7.51 9.23
CA ASN A 25 -4.50 8.85 9.76
C ASN A 25 -3.12 9.38 9.32
N ALA A 26 -2.10 8.53 9.37
CA ALA A 26 -0.77 8.86 8.88
C ALA A 26 -0.76 9.18 7.37
N TYR A 27 -1.54 8.44 6.59
CA TYR A 27 -1.71 8.68 5.15
C TYR A 27 -2.34 10.04 4.87
N GLU A 28 -3.44 10.36 5.52
CA GLU A 28 -4.15 11.63 5.35
C GLU A 28 -3.25 12.82 5.74
N GLU A 29 -2.53 12.73 6.85
CA GLU A 29 -1.54 13.74 7.25
C GLU A 29 -0.39 13.88 6.23
N LYS A 30 0.09 12.78 5.66
CA LYS A 30 1.11 12.81 4.59
C LYS A 30 0.59 13.55 3.36
N LEU A 31 -0.62 13.27 2.91
CA LEU A 31 -1.22 13.96 1.77
C LEU A 31 -1.39 15.46 2.03
N GLU A 32 -1.89 15.84 3.20
CA GLU A 32 -2.01 17.26 3.56
C GLU A 32 -0.66 17.98 3.50
N LYS A 33 0.41 17.35 3.98
CA LYS A 33 1.76 17.92 3.91
C LYS A 33 2.23 18.07 2.47
N LEU A 34 1.96 17.11 1.60
CA LEU A 34 2.33 17.16 0.19
C LEU A 34 1.57 18.25 -0.57
N ILE A 35 0.33 18.53 -0.18
CA ILE A 35 -0.49 19.58 -0.78
C ILE A 35 -0.05 20.98 -0.29
N LYS A 36 0.16 21.13 1.03
CA LYS A 36 0.41 22.44 1.66
C LYS A 36 1.80 23.04 1.40
N VAL A 37 2.82 22.20 1.19
CA VAL A 37 4.23 22.62 1.19
C VAL A 37 4.77 22.89 -0.21
N ASN A 38 3.95 22.95 -1.26
CA ASN A 38 4.46 23.02 -2.65
C ASN A 38 5.59 22.00 -2.88
N ALA A 39 5.42 20.81 -2.32
CA ALA A 39 6.43 19.78 -2.30
C ALA A 39 6.86 19.44 -3.72
N ARG A 40 8.17 19.29 -3.94
CA ARG A 40 8.66 18.76 -5.20
C ARG A 40 8.11 17.34 -5.38
N LEU A 41 7.24 17.18 -6.37
CA LEU A 41 6.60 15.91 -6.70
C LEU A 41 7.31 15.16 -7.83
N ASP A 42 8.29 15.80 -8.47
CA ASP A 42 8.93 15.37 -9.74
C ASP A 42 9.42 13.92 -9.77
N ASN A 43 9.83 13.39 -8.63
CA ASN A 43 10.33 12.02 -8.55
C ASN A 43 9.43 11.09 -7.73
N LYS A 44 8.30 11.57 -7.24
CA LYS A 44 7.41 10.76 -6.42
C LYS A 44 6.75 9.67 -7.25
N MET A 45 6.60 8.53 -6.64
CA MET A 45 5.85 7.41 -7.18
C MET A 45 4.85 6.93 -6.14
N VAL A 46 3.65 6.65 -6.59
CA VAL A 46 2.60 6.05 -5.76
C VAL A 46 2.29 4.67 -6.30
N VAL A 47 2.14 3.71 -5.39
CA VAL A 47 1.71 2.34 -5.67
C VAL A 47 0.52 2.05 -4.79
N ILE A 48 -0.59 1.63 -5.37
CA ILE A 48 -1.76 1.14 -4.65
C ILE A 48 -1.80 -0.37 -4.83
N VAL A 49 -1.91 -1.08 -3.71
CA VAL A 49 -1.97 -2.54 -3.64
C VAL A 49 -3.29 -2.92 -3.01
N ASP A 50 -4.04 -3.77 -3.67
CA ASP A 50 -5.33 -4.25 -3.18
C ASP A 50 -5.34 -5.78 -3.18
N LEU A 51 -5.65 -6.36 -2.03
CA LEU A 51 -5.76 -7.82 -1.87
C LEU A 51 -7.04 -8.32 -2.55
N ASP A 52 -6.87 -9.17 -3.55
CA ASP A 52 -7.98 -9.68 -4.33
C ASP A 52 -8.87 -10.61 -3.50
N LYS A 53 -10.19 -10.42 -3.64
CA LYS A 53 -11.22 -11.33 -3.12
C LYS A 53 -11.15 -11.60 -1.61
N LEU A 54 -10.72 -10.64 -0.79
CA LEU A 54 -10.65 -10.79 0.67
C LEU A 54 -11.99 -11.26 1.27
N LYS A 55 -13.12 -10.73 0.78
CA LYS A 55 -14.44 -11.17 1.24
C LYS A 55 -14.64 -12.68 0.98
N CYS A 56 -14.28 -13.17 -0.18
CA CYS A 56 -14.39 -14.59 -0.51
C CYS A 56 -13.49 -15.45 0.39
N ILE A 57 -12.27 -14.98 0.70
CA ILE A 57 -11.38 -15.64 1.66
C ILE A 57 -12.03 -15.71 3.03
N ASN A 58 -12.58 -14.60 3.54
CA ASN A 58 -13.29 -14.56 4.82
C ASN A 58 -14.50 -15.49 4.86
N ASP A 59 -15.32 -15.46 3.82
CA ASP A 59 -16.56 -16.24 3.76
C ASP A 59 -16.27 -17.74 3.66
N THR A 60 -15.19 -18.13 2.99
CA THR A 60 -14.82 -19.55 2.74
C THR A 60 -13.94 -20.12 3.86
N TYR A 61 -12.96 -19.37 4.34
CA TYR A 61 -11.90 -19.85 5.25
C TYR A 61 -11.93 -19.18 6.64
N GLY A 62 -12.83 -18.23 6.85
CA GLY A 62 -12.98 -17.48 8.10
C GLY A 62 -12.12 -16.23 8.20
N HIS A 63 -12.53 -15.32 9.08
CA HIS A 63 -11.88 -14.01 9.28
C HIS A 63 -10.41 -14.11 9.70
N ARG A 64 -10.02 -15.12 10.48
CA ARG A 64 -8.61 -15.34 10.85
C ARG A 64 -7.73 -15.61 9.63
N THR A 65 -8.25 -16.29 8.62
CA THR A 65 -7.55 -16.54 7.36
C THR A 65 -7.45 -15.26 6.53
N GLY A 66 -8.50 -14.43 6.52
CA GLY A 66 -8.44 -13.11 5.91
C GLY A 66 -7.40 -12.20 6.58
N ASP A 67 -7.32 -12.22 7.90
CA ASP A 67 -6.29 -11.49 8.66
C ASP A 67 -4.88 -11.99 8.32
N ASP A 68 -4.68 -13.30 8.17
CA ASP A 68 -3.41 -13.88 7.71
C ASP A 68 -3.06 -13.43 6.30
N ALA A 69 -4.02 -13.36 5.39
CA ALA A 69 -3.83 -12.85 4.03
C ALA A 69 -3.38 -11.39 4.03
N ILE A 70 -4.02 -10.53 4.82
CA ILE A 70 -3.66 -9.12 4.97
C ILE A 70 -2.24 -8.96 5.52
N LYS A 71 -1.89 -9.69 6.58
CA LYS A 71 -0.55 -9.68 7.18
C LYS A 71 0.50 -10.16 6.19
N THR A 72 0.21 -11.23 5.46
CA THR A 72 1.12 -11.80 4.45
C THR A 72 1.42 -10.79 3.34
N VAL A 73 0.40 -10.09 2.84
CA VAL A 73 0.60 -9.03 1.82
C VAL A 73 1.41 -7.87 2.39
N ALA A 74 1.11 -7.40 3.61
CA ALA A 74 1.88 -6.36 4.27
C ALA A 74 3.36 -6.73 4.42
N ASP A 75 3.66 -7.96 4.84
CA ASP A 75 5.02 -8.48 4.97
C ASP A 75 5.76 -8.52 3.63
N CYS A 76 5.08 -8.93 2.55
CA CYS A 76 5.65 -8.91 1.21
C CYS A 76 5.98 -7.48 0.75
N ILE A 77 5.10 -6.52 1.00
CA ILE A 77 5.34 -5.09 0.70
C ILE A 77 6.54 -4.57 1.50
N LEU A 78 6.58 -4.84 2.81
CA LEU A 78 7.69 -4.43 3.68
C LEU A 78 9.02 -5.00 3.23
N LYS A 79 9.07 -6.26 2.83
CA LYS A 79 10.30 -6.93 2.38
C LYS A 79 10.82 -6.36 1.06
N THR A 80 9.94 -6.00 0.14
CA THR A 80 10.33 -5.49 -1.19
C THR A 80 10.58 -3.99 -1.20
N VAL A 81 9.64 -3.19 -0.71
CA VAL A 81 9.70 -1.72 -0.83
C VAL A 81 9.84 -0.97 0.49
N GLY A 82 9.84 -1.65 1.65
CA GLY A 82 9.76 -1.02 2.96
C GLY A 82 10.88 -0.04 3.32
N LYS A 83 12.07 -0.17 2.68
CA LYS A 83 13.18 0.79 2.84
C LYS A 83 13.18 1.92 1.80
N LYS A 84 12.21 1.93 0.89
CA LYS A 84 12.19 2.79 -0.30
C LYS A 84 10.93 3.63 -0.40
N ALA A 85 9.92 3.29 0.38
CA ALA A 85 8.64 3.96 0.40
C ALA A 85 8.04 3.97 1.81
N ASP A 86 7.24 4.99 2.11
CA ASP A 86 6.32 4.96 3.24
C ASP A 86 5.12 4.09 2.86
N ILE A 87 4.74 3.16 3.73
CA ILE A 87 3.67 2.19 3.48
C ILE A 87 2.51 2.47 4.42
N TYR A 88 1.31 2.60 3.86
CA TYR A 88 0.08 2.91 4.57
C TYR A 88 -0.98 1.84 4.29
N ARG A 89 -1.70 1.42 5.31
CA ARG A 89 -2.94 0.66 5.16
C ARG A 89 -4.11 1.62 5.29
N ILE A 90 -4.86 1.81 4.21
CA ILE A 90 -5.92 2.82 4.13
C ILE A 90 -7.34 2.23 4.17
N GLY A 91 -7.46 0.94 3.98
CA GLY A 91 -8.71 0.18 4.02
C GLY A 91 -8.47 -1.23 4.56
N GLY A 92 -9.49 -2.06 4.54
CA GLY A 92 -9.40 -3.46 4.99
C GLY A 92 -8.37 -4.26 4.21
N ASP A 93 -8.37 -4.12 2.90
CA ASP A 93 -7.58 -4.85 1.91
C ASP A 93 -6.66 -3.97 1.05
N GLU A 94 -6.58 -2.68 1.35
CA GLU A 94 -5.91 -1.68 0.51
C GLU A 94 -4.70 -1.04 1.19
N PHE A 95 -3.56 -1.07 0.49
CA PHE A 95 -2.31 -0.44 0.90
C PHE A 95 -1.89 0.61 -0.12
N VAL A 96 -1.27 1.69 0.36
CA VAL A 96 -0.63 2.72 -0.48
C VAL A 96 0.82 2.84 -0.10
N CYS A 97 1.71 2.84 -1.09
CA CYS A 97 3.12 3.13 -0.92
C CYS A 97 3.44 4.46 -1.59
N ILE A 98 4.09 5.38 -0.88
CA ILE A 98 4.55 6.66 -1.39
C ILE A 98 6.07 6.69 -1.35
N ALA A 99 6.71 6.73 -2.51
CA ALA A 99 8.17 6.76 -2.67
C ALA A 99 8.65 8.12 -3.18
N GLU A 100 9.83 8.53 -2.72
CA GLU A 100 10.52 9.75 -3.18
C GLU A 100 11.31 9.55 -4.49
N ARG A 101 11.23 8.36 -5.06
CA ARG A 101 11.92 7.94 -6.28
C ARG A 101 11.18 6.85 -7.02
N ASP A 102 11.61 6.56 -8.25
CA ASP A 102 11.09 5.44 -9.02
C ASP A 102 11.43 4.11 -8.33
N ILE A 103 10.39 3.34 -8.02
CA ILE A 103 10.47 1.98 -7.44
C ILE A 103 9.80 0.93 -8.35
N SER A 104 9.60 1.23 -9.62
CA SER A 104 8.92 0.32 -10.56
C SER A 104 9.60 -1.03 -10.71
N SER A 105 10.93 -1.10 -10.58
CA SER A 105 11.68 -2.36 -10.59
C SER A 105 11.29 -3.31 -9.44
N TYR A 106 10.88 -2.77 -8.29
CA TYR A 106 10.44 -3.58 -7.14
C TYR A 106 8.99 -4.07 -7.24
N ILE A 107 8.22 -3.57 -8.21
CA ILE A 107 6.84 -4.03 -8.42
C ILE A 107 6.79 -5.46 -8.95
N ALA A 108 7.71 -5.80 -9.86
CA ALA A 108 7.85 -7.18 -10.33
C ALA A 108 8.26 -8.11 -9.19
N GLU A 109 9.26 -7.73 -8.39
CA GLU A 109 9.71 -8.47 -7.21
C GLU A 109 8.56 -8.68 -6.20
N LEU A 110 7.74 -7.66 -5.94
CA LEU A 110 6.57 -7.78 -5.07
C LEU A 110 5.56 -8.80 -5.60
N ARG A 111 5.25 -8.76 -6.90
CA ARG A 111 4.34 -9.72 -7.52
C ARG A 111 4.86 -11.15 -7.43
N ASP A 112 6.15 -11.34 -7.71
CA ASP A 112 6.80 -12.65 -7.66
C ASP A 112 6.80 -13.20 -6.24
N LEU A 113 7.11 -12.36 -5.24
CA LEU A 113 7.10 -12.75 -3.84
C LEU A 113 5.69 -13.16 -3.36
N ILE A 114 4.67 -12.36 -3.69
CA ILE A 114 3.27 -12.69 -3.34
C ILE A 114 2.84 -14.00 -4.01
N SER A 115 3.18 -14.19 -5.30
CA SER A 115 2.88 -15.42 -6.02
C SER A 115 3.60 -16.62 -5.41
N PHE A 116 4.86 -16.47 -5.02
CA PHE A 116 5.65 -17.52 -4.38
C PHE A 116 5.06 -17.92 -3.03
N VAL A 117 4.83 -16.96 -2.14
CA VAL A 117 4.24 -17.21 -0.81
C VAL A 117 2.82 -17.76 -0.92
N GLY A 118 2.06 -17.30 -1.91
CA GLY A 118 0.68 -17.76 -2.15
C GLY A 118 0.58 -19.24 -2.48
N LYS A 119 1.62 -19.85 -3.07
CA LYS A 119 1.65 -21.29 -3.36
C LYS A 119 1.64 -22.17 -2.12
N GLU A 120 2.10 -21.65 -0.99
CA GLU A 120 2.14 -22.37 0.29
C GLU A 120 0.90 -22.10 1.16
N LYS A 121 -0.01 -21.24 0.72
CA LYS A 121 -1.25 -20.92 1.43
C LYS A 121 -2.36 -21.89 1.05
N LEU A 122 -3.23 -22.20 2.02
CA LEU A 122 -4.42 -23.03 1.81
C LEU A 122 -5.59 -22.25 1.17
N TYR A 123 -5.38 -20.98 0.86
CA TYR A 123 -6.35 -20.07 0.24
C TYR A 123 -5.70 -19.32 -0.92
N PRO A 124 -6.48 -18.87 -1.92
CA PRO A 124 -5.93 -18.12 -3.04
C PRO A 124 -5.43 -16.74 -2.55
N LEU A 125 -4.14 -16.46 -2.75
CA LEU A 125 -3.54 -15.17 -2.42
C LEU A 125 -3.10 -14.47 -3.71
N SER A 126 -3.71 -13.34 -4.02
CA SER A 126 -3.30 -12.47 -5.11
C SER A 126 -3.61 -11.02 -4.81
N VAL A 127 -2.94 -10.11 -5.49
CA VAL A 127 -3.14 -8.66 -5.38
C VAL A 127 -3.31 -8.03 -6.75
N SER A 128 -4.07 -6.96 -6.80
CA SER A 128 -4.13 -6.04 -7.93
C SER A 128 -3.32 -4.78 -7.59
N LEU A 129 -2.62 -4.24 -8.58
CA LEU A 129 -1.69 -3.13 -8.42
C LEU A 129 -2.01 -2.01 -9.41
N GLY A 130 -2.06 -0.79 -8.91
CA GLY A 130 -2.06 0.42 -9.71
C GLY A 130 -0.90 1.31 -9.28
N TYR A 131 -0.04 1.72 -10.20
CA TYR A 131 1.10 2.56 -9.86
C TYR A 131 1.44 3.55 -10.97
N SER A 132 1.96 4.70 -10.57
CA SER A 132 2.42 5.74 -11.48
C SER A 132 3.51 6.57 -10.82
N ARG A 133 4.39 7.11 -11.64
CA ARG A 133 5.32 8.17 -11.28
C ARG A 133 4.69 9.51 -11.62
N PHE A 134 4.97 10.54 -10.82
CA PHE A 134 4.53 11.91 -11.10
C PHE A 134 5.07 12.38 -12.46
N ASP A 135 4.18 12.84 -13.30
CA ASP A 135 4.50 13.39 -14.63
C ASP A 135 4.01 14.84 -14.71
N THR A 136 4.91 15.80 -14.67
CA THR A 136 4.61 17.25 -14.69
C THR A 136 3.78 17.69 -15.89
N ARG A 137 3.72 16.89 -16.95
CA ARG A 137 2.89 17.14 -18.14
C ARG A 137 1.42 16.75 -17.94
N LYS A 138 1.14 15.88 -16.96
CA LYS A 138 -0.20 15.29 -16.72
C LYS A 138 -0.72 15.60 -15.33
N ASP A 139 0.18 15.64 -14.35
CA ASP A 139 -0.17 15.77 -12.94
C ASP A 139 0.10 17.19 -12.47
N LYS A 140 -0.89 17.83 -11.86
CA LYS A 140 -0.78 19.15 -11.23
C LYS A 140 -0.64 19.04 -9.71
N SER A 141 -1.00 17.89 -9.15
CA SER A 141 -1.03 17.62 -7.73
C SER A 141 -0.80 16.14 -7.42
N ILE A 142 -0.57 15.85 -6.13
CA ILE A 142 -0.51 14.47 -5.64
C ILE A 142 -1.85 13.73 -5.87
N ASP A 143 -2.98 14.45 -5.82
CA ASP A 143 -4.31 13.88 -6.07
C ASP A 143 -4.45 13.39 -7.50
N ASP A 144 -3.88 14.10 -8.48
CA ASP A 144 -3.91 13.66 -9.88
C ASP A 144 -3.10 12.37 -10.05
N LEU A 145 -1.92 12.28 -9.41
CA LEU A 145 -1.10 11.07 -9.41
C LEU A 145 -1.86 9.88 -8.80
N ILE A 146 -2.53 10.09 -7.66
CA ILE A 146 -3.33 9.05 -6.99
C ILE A 146 -4.48 8.59 -7.90
N LYS A 147 -5.22 9.50 -8.55
CA LYS A 147 -6.27 9.16 -9.50
C LYS A 147 -5.76 8.31 -10.67
N HIS A 148 -4.56 8.59 -11.17
CA HIS A 148 -3.95 7.76 -12.21
C HIS A 148 -3.63 6.35 -11.70
N CYS A 149 -3.16 6.22 -10.46
CA CYS A 149 -2.94 4.92 -9.82
C CYS A 149 -4.25 4.15 -9.63
N ASP A 150 -5.30 4.81 -9.14
CA ASP A 150 -6.63 4.21 -8.97
C ASP A 150 -7.21 3.68 -10.29
N LYS A 151 -7.07 4.46 -11.36
CA LYS A 151 -7.50 4.01 -12.69
C LYS A 151 -6.77 2.75 -13.13
N LYS A 152 -5.44 2.71 -12.95
CA LYS A 152 -4.64 1.53 -13.30
C LYS A 152 -4.99 0.32 -12.44
N LEU A 153 -5.26 0.52 -11.15
CA LEU A 153 -5.74 -0.52 -10.24
C LEU A 153 -7.08 -1.09 -10.72
N TYR A 154 -8.02 -0.22 -11.04
CA TYR A 154 -9.33 -0.61 -11.57
C TYR A 154 -9.20 -1.44 -12.86
N ASP A 155 -8.35 -1.01 -13.81
CA ASP A 155 -8.09 -1.75 -15.04
C ASP A 155 -7.42 -3.11 -14.77
N ALA A 156 -6.53 -3.18 -13.77
CA ALA A 156 -5.92 -4.44 -13.34
C ALA A 156 -6.96 -5.41 -12.75
N LYS A 157 -7.88 -4.91 -11.93
CA LYS A 157 -8.98 -5.70 -11.37
C LYS A 157 -9.92 -6.23 -12.47
N LYS A 158 -10.26 -5.39 -13.45
CA LYS A 158 -11.10 -5.81 -14.59
C LYS A 158 -10.50 -6.95 -15.39
N ARG A 159 -9.18 -6.97 -15.59
CA ARG A 159 -8.50 -8.04 -16.32
C ARG A 159 -8.51 -9.40 -15.60
N LYS A 160 -8.76 -9.40 -14.29
CA LYS A 160 -8.85 -10.61 -13.46
C LYS A 160 -10.29 -11.08 -13.22
N ALA A 161 -11.25 -10.26 -13.56
CA ALA A 161 -12.67 -10.56 -13.34
C ALA A 161 -13.21 -11.55 -14.38
#